data_0fa70e3168406041c18272d3cc447983
#
_entry.id   0fa70e3168406041c18272d3cc447983
#
_cell.length_a   1.000
_cell.length_b   1.000
_cell.length_c   1.000
_cell.angle_alpha   90.00
_cell.angle_beta   90.00
_cell.angle_gamma   90.00
#
_symmetry.space_group_name_H-M   'P 1'
#
loop_
_entity.id
_entity.type
_entity.pdbx_description
1 polymer ?
#
loop_
_entity_poly.entity_id
_entity_poly.type
_entity_poly.pdbx_seq_one_letter_code
_entity_poly.pdbx_strand_id
1 'polypeptide(L)'
;APINVQPIVLFAEEGELNPLFGKALNVARTAGTAVMIVDTGRIMGVIVFKDSKAEKVRVIRGFREEEVDDVNALLSILSEGRAKVAVYTFDVNEIIEEVIDSAFAAKAVRRDKKVREE
;
A
#
# COMPACT_ATOMS: atom_id res chain seq x y z
N ALA A 1 9.19 -5.77 -17.92
CA ALA A 1 7.83 -6.18 -17.63
C ALA A 1 7.43 -5.77 -16.21
N PRO A 2 6.20 -5.42 -15.98
CA PRO A 2 5.76 -5.07 -14.64
C PRO A 2 5.77 -6.28 -13.72
N ILE A 3 5.98 -6.00 -12.45
CA ILE A 3 5.89 -7.03 -11.42
C ILE A 3 4.40 -7.35 -11.25
N ASN A 4 4.07 -8.63 -11.34
CA ASN A 4 2.70 -9.10 -11.22
C ASN A 4 2.54 -9.97 -9.97
N VAL A 5 2.45 -9.31 -8.82
CA VAL A 5 2.30 -9.97 -7.54
C VAL A 5 0.85 -9.84 -7.07
N GLN A 6 0.26 -10.96 -6.67
CA GLN A 6 -1.09 -10.97 -6.14
C GLN A 6 -1.08 -10.62 -4.66
N PRO A 7 -1.80 -9.60 -4.24
CA PRO A 7 -1.91 -9.28 -2.83
C PRO A 7 -2.81 -10.28 -2.09
N ILE A 8 -2.50 -10.49 -0.83
CA ILE A 8 -3.32 -11.30 0.07
C ILE A 8 -4.10 -10.35 0.95
N VAL A 9 -5.42 -10.48 0.96
CA VAL A 9 -6.29 -9.65 1.80
C VAL A 9 -6.26 -10.18 3.23
N LEU A 10 -5.76 -9.40 4.15
CA LEU A 10 -5.70 -9.73 5.57
C LEU A 10 -6.88 -9.17 6.35
N PHE A 11 -7.45 -8.08 5.88
CA PHE A 11 -8.52 -7.36 6.54
C PHE A 11 -9.28 -6.55 5.51
N ALA A 12 -10.60 -6.59 5.57
CA ALA A 12 -11.45 -5.76 4.70
C ALA A 12 -12.80 -5.61 5.38
N GLU A 13 -13.09 -4.41 5.88
CA GLU A 13 -14.35 -4.11 6.55
C GLU A 13 -14.81 -2.70 6.23
N GLU A 14 -16.10 -2.49 6.36
CA GLU A 14 -16.74 -1.18 6.23
C GLU A 14 -17.50 -0.86 7.51
N GLY A 15 -17.30 0.32 8.04
CA GLY A 15 -17.94 0.73 9.29
C GLY A 15 -17.36 2.03 9.80
N GLU A 16 -17.45 2.24 11.10
CA GLU A 16 -16.91 3.44 11.73
C GLU A 16 -15.38 3.47 11.61
N LEU A 17 -14.86 4.61 11.21
CA LEU A 17 -13.45 4.80 10.93
C LEU A 17 -12.56 4.45 12.12
N ASN A 18 -12.80 5.06 13.28
CA ASN A 18 -11.87 4.91 14.40
C ASN A 18 -11.65 3.47 14.86
N PRO A 19 -12.72 2.68 15.12
CA PRO A 19 -12.52 1.28 15.50
C PRO A 19 -11.84 0.45 14.41
N LEU A 20 -12.24 0.65 13.14
CA LEU A 20 -11.67 -0.09 12.03
C LEU A 20 -10.21 0.29 11.79
N PHE A 21 -9.88 1.56 11.93
CA PHE A 21 -8.51 2.04 11.77
C PHE A 21 -7.58 1.36 12.78
N GLY A 22 -7.99 1.29 14.03
CA GLY A 22 -7.21 0.62 15.07
C GLY A 22 -7.01 -0.86 14.81
N LYS A 23 -8.08 -1.57 14.40
CA LYS A 23 -7.99 -2.99 14.05
C LYS A 23 -7.06 -3.22 12.88
N ALA A 24 -7.19 -2.42 11.83
CA ALA A 24 -6.38 -2.54 10.63
C ALA A 24 -4.90 -2.24 10.90
N LEU A 25 -4.61 -1.24 11.73
CA LEU A 25 -3.23 -0.95 12.14
C LEU A 25 -2.59 -2.17 12.82
N ASN A 26 -3.33 -2.82 13.70
CA ASN A 26 -2.83 -3.99 14.40
C ASN A 26 -2.54 -5.14 13.43
N VAL A 27 -3.45 -5.36 12.49
CA VAL A 27 -3.28 -6.40 11.45
C VAL A 27 -2.04 -6.10 10.60
N ALA A 28 -1.88 -4.85 10.16
CA ALA A 28 -0.76 -4.45 9.32
C ALA A 28 0.58 -4.60 10.05
N ARG A 29 0.64 -4.17 11.29
CA ARG A 29 1.87 -4.29 12.10
C ARG A 29 2.22 -5.73 12.40
N THR A 30 1.24 -6.57 12.63
CA THR A 30 1.45 -8.00 12.86
C THR A 30 1.99 -8.67 11.60
N ALA A 31 1.50 -8.28 10.43
CA ALA A 31 1.99 -8.81 9.17
C ALA A 31 3.43 -8.38 8.86
N GLY A 32 3.84 -7.21 9.36
CA GLY A 32 5.18 -6.67 9.11
C GLY A 32 5.27 -5.86 7.83
N THR A 33 5.06 -6.49 6.69
CA THR A 33 5.00 -5.82 5.37
C THR A 33 3.54 -5.86 4.92
N ALA A 34 2.97 -4.69 4.70
CA ALA A 34 1.56 -4.58 4.35
C ALA A 34 1.25 -3.20 3.76
N VAL A 35 0.11 -3.11 3.09
CA VAL A 35 -0.46 -1.85 2.63
C VAL A 35 -1.85 -1.75 3.24
N MET A 36 -2.11 -0.66 3.93
CA MET A 36 -3.41 -0.35 4.51
C MET A 36 -4.06 0.77 3.72
N ILE A 37 -5.28 0.56 3.31
CA ILE A 37 -6.06 1.54 2.53
C ILE A 37 -7.31 1.89 3.31
N VAL A 38 -7.54 3.20 3.47
CA VAL A 38 -8.71 3.74 4.14
C VAL A 38 -9.45 4.63 3.16
N ASP A 39 -10.68 4.30 2.84
CA ASP A 39 -11.49 5.04 1.89
C ASP A 39 -12.74 5.57 2.60
N THR A 40 -12.83 6.89 2.71
CA THR A 40 -14.00 7.55 3.31
C THR A 40 -15.02 7.97 2.24
N GLY A 41 -14.75 7.66 0.98
CA GLY A 41 -15.57 8.10 -0.16
C GLY A 41 -15.13 9.43 -0.74
N ARG A 42 -14.49 10.29 0.05
CA ARG A 42 -13.99 11.60 -0.38
C ARG A 42 -12.48 11.68 -0.34
N ILE A 43 -11.89 10.97 0.60
CA ILE A 43 -10.44 10.96 0.82
C ILE A 43 -10.02 9.51 0.96
N MET A 44 -8.90 9.18 0.36
CA MET A 44 -8.27 7.88 0.53
C MET A 44 -6.94 8.05 1.24
N GLY A 45 -6.72 7.28 2.29
CA GLY A 45 -5.44 7.19 2.96
C GLY A 45 -4.74 5.90 2.59
N VAL A 46 -3.44 5.96 2.38
CA VAL A 46 -2.62 4.78 2.07
C VAL A 46 -1.44 4.76 3.01
N ILE A 47 -1.25 3.67 3.72
CA ILE A 47 -0.12 3.49 4.62
C ILE A 47 0.65 2.27 4.17
N VAL A 48 1.94 2.44 3.89
CA VAL A 48 2.82 1.33 3.55
C VAL A 48 3.61 0.95 4.80
N PHE A 49 3.49 -0.31 5.21
CA PHE A 49 4.21 -0.87 6.35
C PHE A 49 5.38 -1.72 5.87
N LYS A 50 6.50 -1.54 6.53
CA LYS A 50 7.69 -2.36 6.35
C LYS A 50 8.33 -2.58 7.71
N ASP A 51 8.64 -3.82 8.03
CA ASP A 51 9.18 -4.20 9.34
C ASP A 51 8.30 -3.68 10.47
N SER A 52 6.98 -3.78 10.30
CA SER A 52 5.96 -3.38 11.27
C SER A 52 5.88 -1.87 11.53
N LYS A 53 6.52 -1.07 10.71
CA LYS A 53 6.53 0.39 10.83
C LYS A 53 5.87 1.04 9.62
N ALA A 54 5.14 2.11 9.86
CA ALA A 54 4.57 2.92 8.79
C ALA A 54 5.70 3.68 8.10
N GLU A 55 6.13 3.18 6.96
CA GLU A 55 7.23 3.76 6.20
C GLU A 55 6.79 4.95 5.35
N LYS A 56 5.61 4.84 4.75
CA LYS A 56 5.03 5.91 3.95
C LYS A 56 3.57 6.07 4.30
N VAL A 57 3.14 7.32 4.40
CA VAL A 57 1.75 7.67 4.64
C VAL A 57 1.35 8.71 3.60
N ARG A 58 0.27 8.45 2.87
CA ARG A 58 -0.20 9.31 1.80
C ARG A 58 -1.70 9.54 1.89
N VAL A 59 -2.11 10.69 1.39
CA VAL A 59 -3.51 11.07 1.24
C VAL A 59 -3.79 11.35 -0.22
N ILE A 60 -4.88 10.78 -0.73
CA ILE A 60 -5.33 11.01 -2.09
C ILE A 60 -6.69 11.69 -2.03
N ARG A 61 -6.79 12.87 -2.62
CA ARG A 61 -8.02 13.66 -2.73
C ARG A 61 -8.27 13.96 -4.20
N GLY A 62 -9.24 13.28 -4.80
CA GLY A 62 -9.45 13.39 -6.24
C GLY A 62 -8.19 12.97 -6.99
N PHE A 63 -7.57 13.91 -7.70
CA PHE A 63 -6.35 13.64 -8.47
C PHE A 63 -5.08 14.09 -7.75
N ARG A 64 -5.20 14.55 -6.50
CA ARG A 64 -4.04 15.06 -5.74
C ARG A 64 -3.57 14.00 -4.76
N GLU A 65 -2.28 13.78 -4.74
CA GLU A 65 -1.62 12.88 -3.81
C GLU A 65 -0.60 13.68 -3.00
N GLU A 66 -0.65 13.53 -1.68
CA GLU A 66 0.24 14.23 -0.76
C GLU A 66 0.83 13.24 0.23
N GLU A 67 2.10 13.43 0.56
CA GLU A 67 2.71 12.71 1.67
C GLU A 67 2.29 13.37 2.98
N VAL A 68 2.12 12.54 4.00
CA VAL A 68 1.73 12.97 5.34
C VAL A 68 2.80 12.48 6.31
N ASP A 69 3.08 13.24 7.34
CA ASP A 69 4.18 12.96 8.26
C ASP A 69 4.07 11.63 8.99
N ASP A 70 2.89 11.29 9.46
CA ASP A 70 2.68 10.06 10.21
C ASP A 70 1.22 9.62 10.19
N VAL A 71 0.97 8.47 10.83
CA VAL A 71 -0.36 7.85 10.90
C VAL A 71 -1.35 8.75 11.63
N ASN A 72 -0.93 9.45 12.68
CA ASN A 72 -1.82 10.35 13.42
C ASN A 72 -2.26 11.54 12.58
N ALA A 73 -1.35 12.08 11.80
CA ALA A 73 -1.67 13.16 10.87
C ALA A 73 -2.69 12.71 9.82
N LEU A 74 -2.53 11.49 9.30
CA LEU A 74 -3.50 10.91 8.37
C LEU A 74 -4.87 10.77 9.03
N LEU A 75 -4.93 10.22 10.23
CA LEU A 75 -6.19 10.02 10.92
C LEU A 75 -6.93 11.36 11.14
N SER A 76 -6.20 12.42 11.46
CA SER A 76 -6.76 13.75 11.60
C SER A 76 -7.35 14.27 10.29
N ILE A 77 -6.70 14.00 9.18
CA ILE A 77 -7.17 14.41 7.85
C ILE A 77 -8.42 13.62 7.44
N LEU A 78 -8.45 12.32 7.72
CA LEU A 78 -9.59 11.47 7.40
C LEU A 78 -10.82 11.85 8.21
N SER A 79 -10.60 12.40 9.40
CA SER A 79 -11.67 12.85 10.29
C SER A 79 -12.49 11.67 10.81
N GLU A 80 -13.69 11.95 11.30
CA GLU A 80 -14.58 10.91 11.81
C GLU A 80 -15.58 10.50 10.73
N GLY A 81 -16.26 9.39 10.95
CA GLY A 81 -17.30 8.92 10.07
C GLY A 81 -17.11 7.47 9.69
N ARG A 82 -17.68 7.12 8.54
CA ARG A 82 -17.61 5.77 8.03
C ARG A 82 -16.53 5.65 6.97
N ALA A 83 -15.95 4.47 6.89
CA ALA A 83 -14.89 4.20 5.92
C ALA A 83 -14.89 2.73 5.52
N LYS A 84 -14.31 2.46 4.36
CA LYS A 84 -13.90 1.11 3.97
C LYS A 84 -12.42 1.00 4.27
N VAL A 85 -12.04 -0.01 5.03
CA VAL A 85 -10.66 -0.18 5.46
C VAL A 85 -10.18 -1.58 5.05
N ALA A 86 -9.04 -1.64 4.41
CA ALA A 86 -8.47 -2.89 3.96
C ALA A 86 -6.97 -2.93 4.25
N VAL A 87 -6.48 -4.13 4.52
CA VAL A 87 -5.04 -4.39 4.69
C VAL A 87 -4.67 -5.54 3.77
N TYR A 88 -3.64 -5.31 2.99
CA TYR A 88 -3.09 -6.29 2.06
C TYR A 88 -1.65 -6.59 2.41
N THR A 89 -1.26 -7.83 2.23
CA THR A 89 0.15 -8.19 2.28
C THR A 89 0.54 -8.94 1.02
N PHE A 90 1.81 -9.26 0.90
CA PHE A 90 2.36 -9.94 -0.26
C PHE A 90 3.21 -11.11 0.23
N ASP A 91 3.26 -12.17 -0.57
CA ASP A 91 4.17 -13.26 -0.30
C ASP A 91 5.61 -12.78 -0.54
N VAL A 92 6.42 -12.81 0.51
CA VAL A 92 7.79 -12.27 0.46
C VAL A 92 8.65 -13.03 -0.56
N ASN A 93 8.51 -14.36 -0.60
CA ASN A 93 9.28 -15.18 -1.53
C ASN A 93 8.86 -14.88 -2.97
N GLU A 94 7.57 -14.77 -3.21
CA GLU A 94 7.04 -14.41 -4.51
C GLU A 94 7.52 -13.02 -4.94
N ILE A 95 7.51 -12.05 -4.02
CA ILE A 95 8.02 -10.72 -4.32
C ILE A 95 9.50 -10.76 -4.69
N ILE A 96 10.29 -11.52 -3.96
CA ILE A 96 11.73 -11.64 -4.22
C ILE A 96 11.96 -12.25 -5.61
N GLU A 97 11.26 -13.34 -5.93
CA GLU A 97 11.37 -13.97 -7.25
C GLU A 97 10.96 -13.01 -8.36
N GLU A 98 9.85 -12.33 -8.22
CA GLU A 98 9.37 -11.35 -9.19
C GLU A 98 10.36 -10.20 -9.37
N VAL A 99 10.95 -9.71 -8.30
CA VAL A 99 11.95 -8.65 -8.36
C VAL A 99 13.21 -9.14 -9.10
N ILE A 100 13.66 -10.35 -8.83
CA ILE A 100 14.81 -10.94 -9.50
C ILE A 100 14.51 -11.09 -10.99
N ASP A 101 13.38 -11.69 -11.33
CA ASP A 101 12.98 -11.89 -12.71
C ASP A 101 12.84 -10.56 -13.46
N SER A 102 12.23 -9.59 -12.81
CA SER A 102 12.08 -8.24 -13.35
C SER A 102 13.44 -7.56 -13.58
N ALA A 103 14.39 -7.78 -12.68
CA ALA A 103 15.73 -7.21 -12.83
C ALA A 103 16.46 -7.82 -14.03
N PHE A 104 16.35 -9.13 -14.23
CA PHE A 104 16.93 -9.78 -15.40
C PHE A 104 16.25 -9.33 -16.68
N ALA A 105 14.93 -9.26 -16.68
CA ALA A 105 14.17 -8.77 -17.82
C ALA A 105 14.54 -7.33 -18.15
N ALA A 106 14.69 -6.48 -17.15
CA ALA A 106 15.08 -5.09 -17.33
C ALA A 106 16.49 -4.96 -17.94
N LYS A 107 17.42 -5.82 -17.53
CA LYS A 107 18.76 -5.83 -18.12
C LYS A 107 18.73 -6.23 -19.59
N ALA A 108 17.98 -7.26 -19.92
CA ALA A 108 17.81 -7.69 -21.30
C ALA A 108 17.18 -6.60 -22.15
N VAL A 109 16.12 -5.99 -21.65
CA VAL A 109 15.40 -4.91 -22.33
C VAL A 109 16.29 -3.68 -22.51
N ARG A 110 17.11 -3.34 -21.53
CA ARG A 110 18.01 -2.18 -21.65
C ARG A 110 19.05 -2.34 -22.73
N ARG A 111 19.50 -3.56 -22.97
CA ARG A 111 20.42 -3.84 -24.10
C ARG A 111 19.72 -3.57 -25.42
N ASP A 112 18.46 -3.99 -25.52
CA ASP A 112 17.65 -3.80 -26.72
C ASP A 112 17.03 -2.42 -26.79
N LYS A 113 16.78 -1.77 -25.66
CA LYS A 113 16.13 -0.47 -25.59
C LYS A 113 16.93 0.67 -26.15
N LYS A 114 18.18 0.47 -26.30
CA LYS A 114 18.96 1.41 -27.10
C LYS A 114 18.46 1.40 -28.53
N VAL A 115 17.70 0.37 -28.85
CA VAL A 115 17.15 0.12 -30.16
C VAL A 115 15.65 0.37 -30.19
N ARG A 116 14.92 0.01 -29.12
CA ARG A 116 13.47 0.19 -29.04
C ARG A 116 13.03 0.60 -27.66
N GLU A 117 11.94 1.31 -27.61
CA GLU A 117 11.28 1.71 -26.38
C GLU A 117 10.31 0.64 -25.94
N GLU A 118 10.20 0.47 -24.62
CA GLU A 118 9.24 -0.46 -24.07
C GLU A 118 8.34 0.23 -23.05
#